data_b54ec3d049a12450814a258de0a94338
#
_entry.id   b54ec3d049a12450814a258de0a94338
#
_cell.length_a   1.000
_cell.length_b   1.000
_cell.length_c   1.000
_cell.angle_alpha   90.00
_cell.angle_beta   90.00
_cell.angle_gamma   90.00
#
_symmetry.space_group_name_H-M   'P 1'
#
loop_
_entity.id
_entity.type
_entity.pdbx_description
1 polymer ?
#
loop_
_entity_poly.entity_id
_entity_poly.type
_entity_poly.pdbx_seq_one_letter_code
_entity_poly.pdbx_strand_id
1 'polypeptide(L)'
;MATNSLYSTFCLPGDPADISVYQSDVDTSHTLIASVFNNNGLFQEHISTTPLPKLRIISIHSRSSIRPLQISKDALQTLKDTYSIGDELWDLTSTFGDKPMSAAVGEGGMKVQSGENGIQDISYRLTFPTPVPKGVHSWTMRQMAVFHHHDPNDLQNLWIFFHVSHDTPMQKEIKQYASLSQQGLRSDHAWHTLHSAAFSSCLDNWRSYVNSLGYEVDRHTDKSLDFILRNIDRVLTAGGTTNLTAIHNTRDLLVPTSYRLRVILDTLAKLGDLSSVLSSQHNSADNGFQKLVTCVGYHEDRLEGCVVGVEVLKEKVKDILNMSTLGLDVRMTHEMLDLNNRMVVLNDRMIKANKVVTILTLMYLPASLMSSIFGMNLFKFDDGTTEEFKVSRQIWIYVVATIILGFLTYVIWYLWSHKKQIIRRIFRFPELRLHQETKEVSSDT
;
A
#
# COMPACT_ATOMS: atom_id res chain seq x y z
N MET A 1 9.68 -30.86 -12.65
CA MET A 1 10.70 -29.91 -13.17
C MET A 1 10.46 -28.44 -12.80
N ALA A 2 9.25 -28.02 -12.44
CA ALA A 2 8.97 -26.62 -12.01
C ALA A 2 9.45 -26.28 -10.57
N THR A 3 9.62 -27.25 -9.70
CA THR A 3 10.07 -27.07 -8.32
C THR A 3 11.52 -26.61 -8.18
N ASN A 4 12.40 -26.96 -9.13
CA ASN A 4 13.82 -26.63 -9.04
C ASN A 4 14.15 -25.14 -9.23
N SER A 5 13.30 -24.36 -9.89
CA SER A 5 13.55 -22.92 -10.13
C SER A 5 13.18 -22.04 -8.93
N LEU A 6 12.20 -22.45 -8.12
CA LEU A 6 11.80 -21.71 -6.92
C LEU A 6 12.85 -21.80 -5.80
N TYR A 7 13.54 -22.93 -5.69
CA TYR A 7 14.52 -23.18 -4.63
C TYR A 7 15.86 -22.44 -4.82
N SER A 8 16.18 -22.02 -6.03
CA SER A 8 17.41 -21.26 -6.32
C SER A 8 17.38 -19.82 -5.82
N THR A 9 16.22 -19.32 -5.40
CA THR A 9 16.02 -17.92 -5.02
C THR A 9 16.28 -17.62 -3.54
N PHE A 10 16.27 -18.61 -2.65
CA PHE A 10 16.42 -18.41 -1.21
C PHE A 10 17.68 -19.01 -0.57
N CYS A 11 18.45 -19.80 -1.32
CA CYS A 11 19.78 -20.27 -0.95
C CYS A 11 20.84 -19.65 -1.87
N LEU A 12 22.03 -19.39 -1.35
CA LEU A 12 23.16 -18.94 -2.17
C LEU A 12 23.69 -20.11 -3.03
N PRO A 13 23.99 -19.88 -4.30
CA PRO A 13 24.76 -20.83 -5.08
C PRO A 13 26.23 -20.79 -4.64
N GLY A 14 26.84 -21.96 -4.43
CA GLY A 14 28.28 -22.10 -4.15
C GLY A 14 28.63 -22.36 -2.70
N ASP A 15 29.93 -22.24 -2.38
CA ASP A 15 30.51 -22.66 -1.11
C ASP A 15 30.38 -21.70 0.09
N PRO A 16 30.13 -20.37 -0.06
CA PRO A 16 30.09 -19.54 1.12
C PRO A 16 28.90 -19.90 2.01
N ALA A 17 29.19 -20.27 3.24
CA ALA A 17 28.21 -20.49 4.29
C ALA A 17 28.41 -19.47 5.41
N ASP A 18 27.36 -19.25 6.18
CA ASP A 18 27.41 -18.46 7.40
C ASP A 18 26.50 -19.11 8.43
N ILE A 19 27.05 -20.12 9.09
CA ILE A 19 26.31 -21.02 9.97
C ILE A 19 27.06 -21.12 11.30
N SER A 20 26.35 -20.86 12.39
CA SER A 20 26.86 -21.07 13.76
C SER A 20 26.11 -22.25 14.40
N VAL A 21 26.85 -23.19 14.94
CA VAL A 21 26.31 -24.36 15.64
C VAL A 21 26.74 -24.31 17.10
N TYR A 22 25.79 -24.43 18.00
CA TYR A 22 26.02 -24.57 19.44
C TYR A 22 25.46 -25.92 19.86
N GLN A 23 26.27 -26.77 20.45
CA GLN A 23 25.85 -28.11 20.81
C GLN A 23 26.35 -28.51 22.21
N SER A 24 25.54 -29.30 22.91
CA SER A 24 25.97 -29.86 24.19
C SER A 24 27.12 -30.87 24.00
N ASP A 25 28.09 -30.83 24.89
CA ASP A 25 29.16 -31.81 24.91
C ASP A 25 28.59 -33.18 25.29
N VAL A 26 29.18 -34.23 24.72
CA VAL A 26 28.78 -35.63 24.98
C VAL A 26 29.11 -36.03 26.41
N ASP A 27 30.24 -35.55 26.94
CA ASP A 27 30.78 -35.92 28.24
C ASP A 27 30.28 -35.02 29.38
N THR A 28 30.04 -33.74 29.06
CA THR A 28 29.48 -32.76 30.01
C THR A 28 28.21 -32.17 29.48
N SER A 29 27.06 -32.73 29.90
CA SER A 29 25.73 -32.28 29.43
C SER A 29 25.39 -30.78 29.71
N HIS A 30 26.34 -30.03 30.28
CA HIS A 30 26.11 -28.66 30.76
C HIS A 30 26.89 -27.59 30.01
N THR A 31 27.81 -27.95 29.11
CA THR A 31 28.58 -26.97 28.34
C THR A 31 28.15 -26.99 26.87
N LEU A 32 27.90 -25.81 26.29
CA LEU A 32 27.65 -25.69 24.85
C LEU A 32 28.94 -25.31 24.15
N ILE A 33 29.36 -26.14 23.19
CA ILE A 33 30.47 -25.90 22.30
C ILE A 33 29.97 -25.12 21.08
N ALA A 34 30.63 -24.01 20.77
CA ALA A 34 30.27 -23.19 19.62
C ALA A 34 31.23 -23.49 18.44
N SER A 35 30.69 -23.78 17.29
CA SER A 35 31.42 -23.97 16.02
C SER A 35 30.84 -23.05 14.94
N VAL A 36 31.71 -22.45 14.13
CA VAL A 36 31.29 -21.57 13.03
C VAL A 36 31.75 -22.17 11.72
N PHE A 37 30.82 -22.29 10.77
CA PHE A 37 31.10 -22.87 9.47
C PHE A 37 30.91 -21.80 8.37
N ASN A 38 32.04 -21.52 7.68
CA ASN A 38 32.07 -20.59 6.53
C ASN A 38 32.02 -21.34 5.19
N ASN A 39 31.94 -22.68 5.23
CA ASN A 39 31.88 -23.56 4.07
C ASN A 39 30.81 -24.61 4.26
N ASN A 40 29.99 -24.83 3.19
CA ASN A 40 28.89 -25.78 3.23
C ASN A 40 29.35 -27.24 3.36
N GLY A 41 30.46 -27.62 2.72
CA GLY A 41 30.99 -28.99 2.79
C GLY A 41 31.41 -29.40 4.22
N LEU A 42 32.11 -28.50 4.95
CA LEU A 42 32.46 -28.76 6.35
C LEU A 42 31.24 -28.84 7.26
N PHE A 43 30.23 -28.04 6.99
CA PHE A 43 28.95 -28.14 7.74
C PHE A 43 28.23 -29.45 7.47
N GLN A 44 28.12 -29.89 6.19
CA GLN A 44 27.50 -31.17 5.82
C GLN A 44 28.25 -32.34 6.45
N GLU A 45 29.58 -32.35 6.42
CA GLU A 45 30.40 -33.37 7.08
C GLU A 45 30.11 -33.40 8.58
N HIS A 46 30.12 -32.25 9.25
CA HIS A 46 29.83 -32.17 10.69
C HIS A 46 28.45 -32.73 11.04
N ILE A 47 27.42 -32.36 10.29
CA ILE A 47 26.05 -32.82 10.56
C ILE A 47 25.89 -34.33 10.30
N SER A 48 26.56 -34.87 9.27
CA SER A 48 26.45 -36.28 8.89
C SER A 48 27.28 -37.20 9.82
N THR A 49 28.38 -36.69 10.36
CA THR A 49 29.29 -37.51 11.19
C THR A 49 29.00 -37.43 12.68
N THR A 50 28.41 -36.33 13.14
CA THR A 50 28.17 -36.09 14.56
C THR A 50 26.73 -36.43 14.92
N PRO A 51 26.43 -37.41 15.78
CA PRO A 51 25.08 -37.73 16.20
C PRO A 51 24.43 -36.52 16.88
N LEU A 52 23.09 -36.48 16.91
CA LEU A 52 22.35 -35.43 17.57
C LEU A 52 22.56 -35.52 19.10
N PRO A 53 23.18 -34.50 19.71
CA PRO A 53 23.33 -34.45 21.17
C PRO A 53 21.98 -34.05 21.80
N LYS A 54 21.95 -33.98 23.15
CA LYS A 54 20.75 -33.54 23.89
C LYS A 54 20.25 -32.16 23.44
N LEU A 55 21.13 -31.26 23.10
CA LEU A 55 20.78 -29.93 22.58
C LEU A 55 21.71 -29.56 21.43
N ARG A 56 21.17 -29.21 20.30
CA ARG A 56 21.85 -28.59 19.17
C ARG A 56 21.07 -27.38 18.67
N ILE A 57 21.75 -26.25 18.60
CA ILE A 57 21.19 -25.00 18.07
C ILE A 57 21.99 -24.63 16.83
N ILE A 58 21.33 -24.52 15.69
CA ILE A 58 21.88 -24.15 14.40
C ILE A 58 21.35 -22.79 14.03
N SER A 59 22.21 -21.81 13.83
CA SER A 59 21.88 -20.46 13.36
C SER A 59 22.40 -20.27 11.95
N ILE A 60 21.50 -20.05 11.01
CA ILE A 60 21.79 -19.81 9.60
C ILE A 60 21.47 -18.35 9.30
N HIS A 61 22.44 -17.62 8.74
CA HIS A 61 22.33 -16.20 8.55
C HIS A 61 22.02 -15.82 7.08
N SER A 62 21.36 -14.68 6.90
CA SER A 62 21.25 -13.96 5.62
C SER A 62 21.89 -12.59 5.78
N ARG A 63 22.31 -11.97 4.69
CA ARG A 63 22.87 -10.59 4.74
C ARG A 63 21.79 -9.52 5.01
N SER A 64 20.54 -9.80 4.66
CA SER A 64 19.39 -8.90 4.91
C SER A 64 18.06 -9.62 4.72
N SER A 65 16.94 -8.99 5.11
CA SER A 65 15.59 -9.56 4.96
C SER A 65 15.13 -9.81 3.53
N ILE A 66 15.86 -9.28 2.53
CA ILE A 66 15.55 -9.38 1.10
C ILE A 66 16.62 -10.15 0.32
N ARG A 67 17.56 -10.81 1.01
CA ARG A 67 18.61 -11.59 0.39
C ARG A 67 18.51 -13.06 0.77
N PRO A 68 19.05 -13.97 -0.06
CA PRO A 68 19.06 -15.39 0.24
C PRO A 68 19.82 -15.72 1.53
N LEU A 69 19.50 -16.86 2.11
CA LEU A 69 20.25 -17.47 3.22
C LEU A 69 21.64 -17.85 2.77
N GLN A 70 22.62 -17.68 3.64
CA GLN A 70 24.01 -18.07 3.37
C GLN A 70 24.23 -19.56 3.69
N ILE A 71 23.53 -20.39 2.96
CA ILE A 71 23.63 -21.85 2.95
C ILE A 71 23.31 -22.34 1.53
N SER A 72 23.98 -23.41 1.07
CA SER A 72 23.66 -24.04 -0.19
C SER A 72 22.39 -24.91 -0.06
N LYS A 73 21.72 -25.15 -1.20
CA LYS A 73 20.56 -26.03 -1.25
C LYS A 73 20.91 -27.44 -0.81
N ASP A 74 22.05 -27.95 -1.22
CA ASP A 74 22.51 -29.30 -0.89
C ASP A 74 22.81 -29.45 0.61
N ALA A 75 23.40 -28.42 1.24
CA ALA A 75 23.63 -28.41 2.67
C ALA A 75 22.33 -28.36 3.46
N LEU A 76 21.33 -27.59 2.99
CA LEU A 76 20.00 -27.56 3.59
C LEU A 76 19.24 -28.88 3.40
N GLN A 77 19.41 -29.55 2.24
CA GLN A 77 18.87 -30.86 1.99
C GLN A 77 19.50 -31.93 2.91
N THR A 78 20.83 -31.90 3.05
CA THR A 78 21.55 -32.78 3.99
C THR A 78 21.05 -32.61 5.43
N LEU A 79 20.82 -31.36 5.87
CA LEU A 79 20.25 -31.05 7.17
C LEU A 79 18.86 -31.67 7.33
N LYS A 80 18.00 -31.51 6.31
CA LYS A 80 16.65 -32.08 6.28
C LYS A 80 16.69 -33.61 6.37
N ASP A 81 17.50 -34.25 5.57
CA ASP A 81 17.57 -35.71 5.48
C ASP A 81 18.17 -36.33 6.72
N THR A 82 19.23 -35.72 7.28
CA THR A 82 19.90 -36.21 8.49
C THR A 82 18.97 -36.25 9.72
N TYR A 83 18.09 -35.24 9.85
CA TYR A 83 17.16 -35.15 10.98
C TYR A 83 15.73 -35.53 10.63
N SER A 84 15.50 -36.10 9.44
CA SER A 84 14.15 -36.51 8.96
C SER A 84 13.10 -35.40 9.07
N ILE A 85 13.54 -34.13 8.84
CA ILE A 85 12.64 -32.97 8.90
C ILE A 85 11.70 -32.99 7.70
N GLY A 86 10.42 -32.67 7.91
CA GLY A 86 9.42 -32.57 6.87
C GLY A 86 9.63 -31.41 5.89
N ASP A 87 8.61 -31.13 5.07
CA ASP A 87 8.66 -30.05 4.08
C ASP A 87 8.53 -28.65 4.69
N GLU A 88 8.24 -28.57 6.00
CA GLU A 88 8.14 -27.31 6.78
C GLU A 88 9.43 -26.51 6.70
N LEU A 89 10.59 -27.17 6.64
CA LEU A 89 11.88 -26.51 6.50
C LEU A 89 11.95 -25.68 5.21
N TRP A 90 11.42 -26.23 4.13
CA TRP A 90 11.34 -25.50 2.84
C TRP A 90 10.36 -24.33 2.92
N ASP A 91 9.21 -24.51 3.55
CA ASP A 91 8.23 -23.45 3.76
C ASP A 91 8.84 -22.26 4.54
N LEU A 92 9.57 -22.57 5.62
CA LEU A 92 10.26 -21.55 6.41
C LEU A 92 11.34 -20.81 5.60
N THR A 93 12.16 -21.54 4.85
CA THR A 93 13.27 -20.98 4.08
C THR A 93 12.81 -20.22 2.84
N SER A 94 11.67 -20.60 2.24
CA SER A 94 11.08 -19.91 1.09
C SER A 94 10.74 -18.44 1.37
N THR A 95 10.60 -18.09 2.64
CA THR A 95 10.34 -16.70 3.07
C THR A 95 11.57 -15.79 2.99
N PHE A 96 12.76 -16.38 2.83
CA PHE A 96 14.01 -15.68 2.59
C PHE A 96 14.33 -15.74 1.07
N GLY A 97 15.05 -14.79 0.55
CA GLY A 97 15.41 -14.79 -0.87
C GLY A 97 15.45 -13.39 -1.48
N ASP A 98 15.81 -13.30 -2.74
CA ASP A 98 15.80 -12.04 -3.48
C ASP A 98 14.36 -11.58 -3.72
N LYS A 99 13.91 -10.64 -2.92
CA LYS A 99 12.56 -10.07 -2.98
C LYS A 99 12.65 -8.56 -3.13
N PRO A 100 11.76 -7.94 -3.95
CA PRO A 100 11.72 -6.48 -4.07
C PRO A 100 11.22 -5.80 -2.78
N MET A 101 10.53 -6.54 -1.91
CA MET A 101 9.99 -6.04 -0.63
C MET A 101 10.26 -7.05 0.49
N SER A 102 10.52 -6.54 1.69
CA SER A 102 10.78 -7.34 2.91
C SER A 102 9.52 -8.02 3.49
N ALA A 103 8.36 -7.89 2.87
CA ALA A 103 7.11 -8.36 3.43
C ALA A 103 6.25 -9.06 2.38
N ALA A 104 6.17 -10.36 2.48
CA ALA A 104 5.08 -11.11 1.87
C ALA A 104 3.85 -11.05 2.80
N VAL A 105 2.71 -10.61 2.26
CA VAL A 105 1.41 -10.71 2.89
C VAL A 105 0.89 -12.11 2.61
N GLY A 106 0.35 -12.80 3.63
CA GLY A 106 -0.18 -14.16 3.49
C GLY A 106 0.79 -15.27 3.95
N GLU A 107 2.02 -14.92 4.30
CA GLU A 107 2.99 -15.86 4.85
C GLU A 107 3.09 -15.70 6.37
N GLY A 108 3.09 -16.80 7.13
CA GLY A 108 3.29 -16.80 8.57
C GLY A 108 2.31 -17.72 9.30
N GLY A 109 2.47 -17.77 10.60
CA GLY A 109 1.74 -18.66 11.50
C GLY A 109 2.66 -19.76 12.04
N MET A 110 2.16 -20.44 13.05
CA MET A 110 2.82 -21.58 13.69
C MET A 110 2.24 -22.86 13.14
N LYS A 111 3.11 -23.80 12.78
CA LYS A 111 2.77 -25.19 12.49
C LYS A 111 3.33 -26.07 13.60
N VAL A 112 2.56 -27.01 14.06
CA VAL A 112 2.95 -28.04 15.02
C VAL A 112 2.61 -29.38 14.39
N GLN A 113 3.58 -30.25 14.28
CA GLN A 113 3.38 -31.64 13.87
C GLN A 113 3.74 -32.55 15.05
N SER A 114 2.82 -33.43 15.38
CA SER A 114 3.06 -34.44 16.39
C SER A 114 3.32 -35.77 15.68
N GLY A 115 4.51 -36.28 15.86
CA GLY A 115 4.93 -37.58 15.36
C GLY A 115 4.50 -38.70 16.28
N GLU A 116 4.88 -39.93 15.91
CA GLU A 116 4.73 -41.10 16.81
C GLU A 116 5.59 -40.91 18.05
N ASN A 117 5.19 -41.48 19.17
CA ASN A 117 5.92 -41.44 20.43
C ASN A 117 6.06 -40.06 21.11
N GLY A 118 5.23 -39.07 20.73
CA GLY A 118 5.25 -37.77 21.37
C GLY A 118 6.30 -36.80 20.82
N ILE A 119 6.99 -37.15 19.73
CA ILE A 119 7.90 -36.26 19.00
C ILE A 119 7.10 -35.05 18.50
N GLN A 120 7.67 -33.85 18.62
CA GLN A 120 7.04 -32.62 18.22
C GLN A 120 7.96 -31.78 17.33
N ASP A 121 7.45 -31.41 16.15
CA ASP A 121 8.07 -30.45 15.27
C ASP A 121 7.27 -29.15 15.30
N ILE A 122 7.92 -28.09 15.72
CA ILE A 122 7.33 -26.77 15.88
C ILE A 122 8.04 -25.83 14.92
N SER A 123 7.29 -25.18 14.04
CA SER A 123 7.84 -24.23 13.11
C SER A 123 7.03 -22.94 13.09
N TYR A 124 7.70 -21.79 13.10
CA TYR A 124 7.05 -20.49 13.02
C TYR A 124 8.01 -19.42 12.50
N ARG A 125 7.42 -18.31 12.06
CA ARG A 125 8.16 -17.11 11.61
C ARG A 125 7.67 -15.89 12.36
N LEU A 126 8.62 -15.07 12.81
CA LEU A 126 8.38 -13.79 13.46
C LEU A 126 8.88 -12.67 12.56
N THR A 127 8.05 -11.66 12.34
CA THR A 127 8.41 -10.43 11.66
C THR A 127 8.39 -9.30 12.67
N PHE A 128 9.42 -8.45 12.69
CA PHE A 128 9.56 -7.44 13.73
C PHE A 128 10.23 -6.17 13.20
N PRO A 129 9.86 -4.99 13.74
CA PRO A 129 10.49 -3.74 13.39
C PRO A 129 11.83 -3.56 14.12
N THR A 130 12.82 -3.07 13.39
CA THR A 130 14.14 -2.72 13.93
C THR A 130 14.43 -1.26 13.61
N PRO A 131 14.86 -0.44 14.59
CA PRO A 131 15.24 0.94 14.34
C PRO A 131 16.51 1.00 13.48
N VAL A 132 16.54 1.96 12.55
CA VAL A 132 17.69 2.22 11.68
C VAL A 132 18.30 3.57 12.07
N PRO A 133 19.55 3.62 12.52
CA PRO A 133 20.17 4.84 13.04
C PRO A 133 20.37 5.95 11.99
N LYS A 134 20.44 5.58 10.69
CA LYS A 134 20.68 6.52 9.59
C LYS A 134 19.86 6.07 8.36
N GLY A 135 18.81 6.79 8.01
CA GLY A 135 17.99 6.52 6.83
C GLY A 135 16.81 7.47 6.71
N VAL A 136 16.20 7.50 5.54
CA VAL A 136 14.95 8.27 5.27
C VAL A 136 13.79 7.70 6.11
N HIS A 137 13.84 6.40 6.41
CA HIS A 137 12.89 5.72 7.29
C HIS A 137 13.60 5.30 8.57
N SER A 138 13.00 5.64 9.70
CA SER A 138 13.53 5.31 11.04
C SER A 138 13.45 3.81 11.37
N TRP A 139 12.71 3.03 10.59
CA TRP A 139 12.42 1.63 10.86
C TRP A 139 12.58 0.75 9.62
N THR A 140 13.03 -0.49 9.84
CA THR A 140 13.02 -1.55 8.84
C THR A 140 12.38 -2.80 9.42
N MET A 141 11.64 -3.54 8.58
CA MET A 141 11.09 -4.83 8.98
C MET A 141 12.15 -5.92 8.81
N ARG A 142 12.32 -6.70 9.86
CA ARG A 142 13.17 -7.89 9.89
C ARG A 142 12.30 -9.13 10.06
N GLN A 143 12.87 -10.28 9.75
CA GLN A 143 12.24 -11.58 9.98
C GLN A 143 13.21 -12.55 10.60
N MET A 144 12.67 -13.49 11.37
CA MET A 144 13.35 -14.65 11.91
C MET A 144 12.41 -15.85 11.73
N ALA A 145 12.93 -16.98 11.30
CA ALA A 145 12.19 -18.22 11.31
C ALA A 145 12.83 -19.20 12.28
N VAL A 146 11.99 -20.03 12.90
CA VAL A 146 12.39 -21.00 13.91
C VAL A 146 11.81 -22.34 13.54
N PHE A 147 12.64 -23.35 13.55
CA PHE A 147 12.26 -24.74 13.56
C PHE A 147 12.79 -25.41 14.82
N HIS A 148 11.95 -26.13 15.53
CA HIS A 148 12.30 -26.83 16.76
C HIS A 148 11.75 -28.26 16.69
N HIS A 149 12.67 -29.22 16.76
CA HIS A 149 12.37 -30.64 16.89
C HIS A 149 12.64 -31.07 18.33
N HIS A 150 11.65 -31.65 18.98
CA HIS A 150 11.71 -32.13 20.35
C HIS A 150 11.34 -33.62 20.42
N ASP A 151 12.29 -34.45 20.85
CA ASP A 151 12.05 -35.84 21.18
C ASP A 151 12.04 -36.01 22.71
N PRO A 152 10.87 -36.28 23.34
CA PRO A 152 10.75 -36.42 24.76
C PRO A 152 11.38 -37.74 25.27
N ASN A 153 11.52 -38.78 24.41
CA ASN A 153 12.06 -40.07 24.81
C ASN A 153 13.57 -40.01 25.02
N ASP A 154 14.28 -39.39 24.08
CA ASP A 154 15.74 -39.24 24.12
C ASP A 154 16.17 -37.89 24.72
N LEU A 155 15.20 -37.05 25.13
CA LEU A 155 15.41 -35.70 25.63
C LEU A 155 16.26 -34.87 24.68
N GLN A 156 16.10 -35.12 23.36
CA GLN A 156 16.84 -34.42 22.31
C GLN A 156 16.07 -33.18 21.83
N ASN A 157 16.79 -32.11 21.64
CA ASN A 157 16.27 -30.84 21.14
C ASN A 157 17.17 -30.32 20.00
N LEU A 158 16.58 -30.22 18.82
CA LEU A 158 17.23 -29.56 17.67
C LEU A 158 16.51 -28.26 17.40
N TRP A 159 17.28 -27.18 17.39
CA TRP A 159 16.81 -25.85 17.03
C TRP A 159 17.50 -25.35 15.76
N ILE A 160 16.71 -24.82 14.83
CA ILE A 160 17.23 -24.17 13.64
C ILE A 160 16.65 -22.76 13.58
N PHE A 161 17.50 -21.78 13.67
CA PHE A 161 17.16 -20.37 13.57
C PHE A 161 17.65 -19.80 12.25
N PHE A 162 16.76 -19.14 11.51
CA PHE A 162 17.09 -18.40 10.31
C PHE A 162 17.04 -16.90 10.64
N HIS A 163 18.20 -16.24 10.57
CA HIS A 163 18.39 -14.85 10.95
C HIS A 163 18.73 -13.97 9.75
N VAL A 164 18.35 -12.68 9.82
CA VAL A 164 18.68 -11.69 8.78
C VAL A 164 20.02 -10.97 8.97
N SER A 165 20.72 -11.20 10.04
CA SER A 165 22.09 -10.70 10.29
C SER A 165 22.68 -11.35 11.53
N HIS A 166 24.02 -11.19 11.72
CA HIS A 166 24.72 -11.67 12.92
C HIS A 166 24.38 -10.95 14.23
N ASP A 167 23.91 -9.70 14.12
CA ASP A 167 23.64 -8.84 15.29
C ASP A 167 22.15 -8.80 15.66
N THR A 168 21.41 -9.88 15.39
CA THR A 168 20.04 -9.96 15.84
C THR A 168 19.96 -10.08 17.35
N PRO A 169 18.90 -9.51 17.99
CA PRO A 169 18.68 -9.70 19.42
C PRO A 169 18.69 -11.18 19.81
N MET A 170 18.02 -12.05 19.03
CA MET A 170 17.99 -13.50 19.31
C MET A 170 19.38 -14.14 19.26
N GLN A 171 20.26 -13.73 18.35
CA GLN A 171 21.63 -14.26 18.31
C GLN A 171 22.44 -13.90 19.57
N LYS A 172 22.16 -12.73 20.15
CA LYS A 172 22.75 -12.34 21.45
C LYS A 172 22.24 -13.23 22.57
N GLU A 173 20.93 -13.50 22.58
CA GLU A 173 20.31 -14.41 23.54
C GLU A 173 20.87 -15.83 23.42
N ILE A 174 21.08 -16.37 22.20
CA ILE A 174 21.68 -17.69 22.00
C ILE A 174 23.13 -17.71 22.54
N LYS A 175 23.91 -16.68 22.26
CA LYS A 175 25.28 -16.55 22.77
C LYS A 175 25.31 -16.47 24.31
N GLN A 176 24.39 -15.69 24.88
CA GLN A 176 24.26 -15.58 26.33
C GLN A 176 23.81 -16.91 26.94
N TYR A 177 22.81 -17.58 26.34
CA TYR A 177 22.37 -18.89 26.75
C TYR A 177 23.51 -19.90 26.72
N ALA A 178 24.33 -19.92 25.66
CA ALA A 178 25.49 -20.76 25.54
C ALA A 178 26.55 -20.46 26.63
N SER A 179 26.77 -19.20 26.98
CA SER A 179 27.70 -18.81 28.03
C SER A 179 27.23 -19.16 29.46
N LEU A 180 25.92 -19.05 29.69
CA LEU A 180 25.30 -19.39 30.98
C LEU A 180 25.13 -20.90 31.18
N SER A 181 25.06 -21.70 30.12
CA SER A 181 25.04 -23.15 30.22
C SER A 181 26.28 -23.74 30.85
N GLN A 182 27.42 -23.00 30.78
CA GLN A 182 28.62 -23.33 31.54
C GLN A 182 28.44 -23.28 33.07
N GLN A 183 27.35 -22.70 33.54
CA GLN A 183 27.02 -22.53 34.97
C GLN A 183 25.99 -23.53 35.50
N GLY A 184 25.66 -24.60 34.75
CA GLY A 184 24.85 -25.72 35.28
C GLY A 184 23.34 -25.63 34.94
N LEU A 185 22.94 -24.87 33.91
CA LEU A 185 21.59 -24.94 33.39
C LEU A 185 21.33 -26.32 32.75
N ARG A 186 20.31 -27.04 33.22
CA ARG A 186 19.88 -28.34 32.67
C ARG A 186 19.34 -28.15 31.24
N SER A 187 19.69 -29.06 30.34
CA SER A 187 19.15 -29.10 28.95
C SER A 187 17.62 -29.18 28.89
N ASP A 188 17.00 -29.70 29.95
CA ASP A 188 15.55 -29.85 30.05
C ASP A 188 14.76 -28.55 30.03
N HIS A 189 15.45 -27.41 30.29
CA HIS A 189 14.85 -26.07 30.26
C HIS A 189 15.00 -25.36 28.92
N ALA A 190 15.67 -25.94 27.94
CA ALA A 190 15.93 -25.30 26.63
C ALA A 190 14.64 -24.99 25.88
N TRP A 191 13.61 -25.87 25.99
CA TRP A 191 12.37 -25.73 25.24
C TRP A 191 11.69 -24.39 25.51
N HIS A 192 11.33 -24.10 26.72
CA HIS A 192 10.61 -22.87 27.06
C HIS A 192 11.50 -21.62 27.11
N THR A 193 12.77 -21.79 27.46
CA THR A 193 13.72 -20.66 27.51
C THR A 193 13.98 -20.07 26.14
N LEU A 194 14.25 -20.91 25.13
CA LEU A 194 14.53 -20.46 23.76
C LEU A 194 13.29 -19.91 23.06
N HIS A 195 12.10 -20.49 23.28
CA HIS A 195 10.87 -19.88 22.78
C HIS A 195 10.62 -18.51 23.41
N SER A 196 10.70 -18.39 24.74
CA SER A 196 10.56 -17.10 25.44
C SER A 196 11.56 -16.06 24.92
N ALA A 197 12.83 -16.45 24.74
CA ALA A 197 13.87 -15.58 24.20
C ALA A 197 13.56 -15.14 22.75
N ALA A 198 13.06 -16.06 21.90
CA ALA A 198 12.70 -15.75 20.53
C ALA A 198 11.61 -14.67 20.46
N PHE A 199 10.54 -14.80 21.26
CA PHE A 199 9.48 -13.81 21.30
C PHE A 199 9.93 -12.50 21.95
N SER A 200 10.57 -12.53 23.11
CA SER A 200 11.05 -11.33 23.79
C SER A 200 12.02 -10.52 22.90
N SER A 201 12.93 -11.18 22.21
CA SER A 201 13.90 -10.53 21.34
C SER A 201 13.28 -9.84 20.10
N CYS A 202 12.09 -10.30 19.66
CA CYS A 202 11.46 -9.82 18.45
C CYS A 202 10.31 -8.81 18.72
N LEU A 203 9.66 -8.88 19.90
CA LEU A 203 8.39 -8.16 20.09
C LEU A 203 8.51 -6.81 20.79
N ASP A 204 9.64 -6.48 21.38
CA ASP A 204 9.80 -5.26 22.18
C ASP A 204 9.61 -3.97 21.38
N ASN A 205 10.00 -3.95 20.13
CA ASN A 205 9.98 -2.74 19.31
C ASN A 205 8.61 -2.40 18.69
N TRP A 206 7.64 -3.29 18.75
CA TRP A 206 6.34 -3.07 18.08
C TRP A 206 5.61 -1.84 18.58
N ARG A 207 5.57 -1.62 19.89
CA ARG A 207 4.92 -0.43 20.48
C ARG A 207 5.57 0.86 19.99
N SER A 208 6.90 0.92 19.98
CA SER A 208 7.66 2.09 19.52
C SER A 208 7.44 2.36 18.03
N TYR A 209 7.37 1.29 17.23
CA TYR A 209 7.08 1.38 15.82
C TYR A 209 5.66 1.90 15.55
N VAL A 210 4.63 1.35 16.22
CA VAL A 210 3.24 1.81 16.08
C VAL A 210 3.09 3.26 16.51
N ASN A 211 3.74 3.66 17.59
CA ASN A 211 3.77 5.06 18.04
C ASN A 211 4.41 5.96 16.97
N SER A 212 5.50 5.53 16.32
CA SER A 212 6.13 6.31 15.24
C SER A 212 5.21 6.48 14.03
N LEU A 213 4.42 5.46 13.68
CA LEU A 213 3.39 5.58 12.65
C LEU A 213 2.28 6.55 13.07
N GLY A 214 1.90 6.56 14.36
CA GLY A 214 0.95 7.51 14.92
C GLY A 214 1.42 8.96 14.75
N TYR A 215 2.66 9.27 15.09
CA TYR A 215 3.25 10.60 14.87
C TYR A 215 3.26 11.02 13.40
N GLU A 216 3.53 10.08 12.49
CA GLU A 216 3.46 10.36 11.05
C GLU A 216 2.04 10.67 10.59
N VAL A 217 1.05 9.90 11.04
CA VAL A 217 -0.36 10.14 10.76
C VAL A 217 -0.78 11.52 11.27
N ASP A 218 -0.44 11.86 12.53
CA ASP A 218 -0.79 13.15 13.14
C ASP A 218 -0.17 14.31 12.36
N ARG A 219 1.11 14.22 12.04
CA ARG A 219 1.82 15.24 11.24
C ARG A 219 1.19 15.46 9.87
N HIS A 220 0.70 14.40 9.21
CA HIS A 220 0.04 14.51 7.92
C HIS A 220 -1.40 15.01 8.05
N THR A 221 -2.08 14.71 9.16
CA THR A 221 -3.41 15.23 9.49
C THR A 221 -3.36 16.75 9.62
N ASP A 222 -2.45 17.27 10.44
CA ASP A 222 -2.30 18.71 10.68
C ASP A 222 -2.01 19.45 9.38
N LYS A 223 -1.12 18.93 8.53
CA LYS A 223 -0.82 19.51 7.22
C LYS A 223 -2.02 19.49 6.28
N SER A 224 -2.83 18.43 6.31
CA SER A 224 -4.02 18.30 5.46
C SER A 224 -5.11 19.26 5.90
N LEU A 225 -5.35 19.38 7.19
CA LEU A 225 -6.30 20.33 7.75
C LEU A 225 -5.89 21.78 7.46
N ASP A 226 -4.63 22.13 7.69
CA ASP A 226 -4.09 23.45 7.38
C ASP A 226 -4.23 23.79 5.88
N PHE A 227 -3.98 22.81 5.02
CA PHE A 227 -4.15 22.92 3.59
C PHE A 227 -5.61 23.14 3.19
N ILE A 228 -6.56 22.37 3.74
CA ILE A 228 -8.00 22.51 3.46
C ILE A 228 -8.50 23.87 3.96
N LEU A 229 -8.09 24.30 5.16
CA LEU A 229 -8.59 25.52 5.80
C LEU A 229 -7.98 26.81 5.23
N ARG A 230 -6.69 26.82 4.88
CA ARG A 230 -6.00 28.03 4.42
C ARG A 230 -6.02 28.25 2.92
N ASN A 231 -6.27 27.23 2.11
CA ASN A 231 -6.04 27.28 0.68
C ASN A 231 -7.27 27.03 -0.18
N ILE A 232 -8.46 27.39 0.28
CA ILE A 232 -9.64 27.39 -0.62
C ILE A 232 -9.32 28.19 -1.91
N ASP A 233 -8.46 29.19 -1.86
CA ASP A 233 -8.12 30.06 -3.00
C ASP A 233 -6.80 29.72 -3.75
N ARG A 234 -5.92 28.85 -3.23
CA ARG A 234 -4.54 28.69 -3.77
C ARG A 234 -4.07 27.27 -4.06
N VAL A 235 -4.92 26.30 -4.22
CA VAL A 235 -4.60 24.87 -4.07
C VAL A 235 -4.00 24.14 -5.27
N LEU A 236 -3.62 24.74 -6.35
CA LEU A 236 -2.87 24.04 -7.42
C LEU A 236 -1.34 24.09 -7.25
N THR A 237 -0.82 24.40 -6.08
CA THR A 237 0.62 24.31 -5.83
C THR A 237 1.04 22.90 -5.46
N ALA A 238 2.26 22.49 -5.87
CA ALA A 238 2.86 21.16 -5.70
C ALA A 238 2.79 20.57 -4.27
N GLY A 239 2.48 21.39 -3.26
CA GLY A 239 2.39 20.96 -1.85
C GLY A 239 1.21 20.05 -1.51
N GLY A 240 0.09 20.14 -2.23
CA GLY A 240 -1.10 19.32 -1.95
C GLY A 240 -0.97 17.87 -2.38
N THR A 241 -0.40 17.66 -3.54
CA THR A 241 -0.17 16.31 -4.09
C THR A 241 0.88 15.55 -3.29
N THR A 242 1.93 16.22 -2.81
CA THR A 242 2.98 15.59 -1.98
C THR A 242 2.44 15.12 -0.63
N ASN A 243 1.51 15.86 -0.02
CA ASN A 243 0.91 15.45 1.26
C ASN A 243 -0.03 14.24 1.09
N LEU A 244 -0.84 14.22 0.03
CA LEU A 244 -1.72 13.11 -0.27
C LEU A 244 -0.92 11.81 -0.52
N THR A 245 0.17 11.89 -1.29
CA THR A 245 1.08 10.76 -1.51
C THR A 245 1.69 10.26 -0.20
N ALA A 246 2.08 11.15 0.71
CA ALA A 246 2.63 10.77 2.01
C ALA A 246 1.59 10.05 2.89
N ILE A 247 0.32 10.46 2.85
CA ILE A 247 -0.77 9.78 3.56
C ILE A 247 -1.02 8.39 2.97
N HIS A 248 -1.01 8.25 1.65
CA HIS A 248 -1.10 6.93 1.00
C HIS A 248 0.06 6.02 1.39
N ASN A 249 1.30 6.52 1.39
CA ASN A 249 2.47 5.76 1.84
C ASN A 249 2.32 5.29 3.30
N THR A 250 1.78 6.13 4.18
CA THR A 250 1.51 5.75 5.57
C THR A 250 0.44 4.66 5.66
N ARG A 251 -0.65 4.76 4.87
CA ARG A 251 -1.66 3.70 4.76
C ARG A 251 -1.05 2.37 4.31
N ASP A 252 -0.16 2.42 3.31
CA ASP A 252 0.50 1.22 2.76
C ASP A 252 1.46 0.56 3.77
N LEU A 253 1.89 1.29 4.80
CA LEU A 253 2.62 0.72 5.94
C LEU A 253 1.68 0.14 7.01
N LEU A 254 0.53 0.76 7.25
CA LEU A 254 -0.42 0.34 8.31
C LEU A 254 -1.11 -0.99 7.98
N VAL A 255 -1.48 -1.21 6.71
CA VAL A 255 -2.20 -2.43 6.29
C VAL A 255 -1.37 -3.70 6.55
N PRO A 256 -0.13 -3.83 6.05
CA PRO A 256 0.69 -5.02 6.34
C PRO A 256 1.10 -5.11 7.81
N THR A 257 1.17 -3.98 8.54
CA THR A 257 1.47 -3.96 9.97
C THR A 257 0.37 -4.65 10.78
N SER A 258 -0.90 -4.32 10.51
CA SER A 258 -2.05 -4.99 11.13
C SER A 258 -2.04 -6.50 10.88
N TYR A 259 -1.78 -6.91 9.63
CA TYR A 259 -1.70 -8.33 9.28
C TYR A 259 -0.58 -9.06 10.06
N ARG A 260 0.63 -8.49 10.09
CA ARG A 260 1.77 -9.10 10.81
C ARG A 260 1.51 -9.27 12.30
N LEU A 261 0.94 -8.26 12.95
CA LEU A 261 0.60 -8.31 14.36
C LEU A 261 -0.41 -9.44 14.64
N ARG A 262 -1.42 -9.60 13.80
CA ARG A 262 -2.42 -10.68 13.94
C ARG A 262 -1.79 -12.07 13.75
N VAL A 263 -0.89 -12.24 12.81
CA VAL A 263 -0.15 -13.51 12.60
C VAL A 263 0.71 -13.86 13.81
N ILE A 264 1.36 -12.86 14.42
CA ILE A 264 2.17 -13.06 15.62
C ILE A 264 1.27 -13.44 16.81
N LEU A 265 0.11 -12.80 16.97
CA LEU A 265 -0.87 -13.15 18.01
C LEU A 265 -1.37 -14.59 17.85
N ASP A 266 -1.72 -15.00 16.63
CA ASP A 266 -2.11 -16.40 16.36
C ASP A 266 -0.97 -17.40 16.72
N THR A 267 0.28 -17.00 16.43
CA THR A 267 1.46 -17.80 16.77
C THR A 267 1.64 -17.91 18.29
N LEU A 268 1.46 -16.82 19.03
CA LEU A 268 1.54 -16.81 20.50
C LEU A 268 0.44 -17.66 21.12
N ALA A 269 -0.80 -17.50 20.70
CA ALA A 269 -1.94 -18.28 21.19
C ALA A 269 -1.71 -19.78 21.01
N LYS A 270 -1.29 -20.21 19.80
CA LYS A 270 -0.96 -21.62 19.53
C LYS A 270 0.18 -22.15 20.41
N LEU A 271 1.19 -21.33 20.67
CA LEU A 271 2.28 -21.72 21.56
C LEU A 271 1.82 -21.81 23.02
N GLY A 272 0.95 -20.91 23.45
CA GLY A 272 0.31 -20.92 24.76
C GLY A 272 -0.51 -22.19 24.98
N ASP A 273 -1.35 -22.53 24.00
CA ASP A 273 -2.17 -23.75 24.01
C ASP A 273 -1.29 -25.02 24.10
N LEU A 274 -0.26 -25.10 23.24
CA LEU A 274 0.69 -26.21 23.25
C LEU A 274 1.40 -26.33 24.60
N SER A 275 1.87 -25.21 25.14
CA SER A 275 2.54 -25.19 26.46
C SER A 275 1.63 -25.63 27.58
N SER A 276 0.35 -25.27 27.55
CA SER A 276 -0.63 -25.67 28.54
C SER A 276 -0.92 -27.18 28.48
N VAL A 277 -1.03 -27.74 27.27
CA VAL A 277 -1.20 -29.19 27.06
C VAL A 277 0.01 -29.95 27.59
N LEU A 278 1.21 -29.53 27.25
CA LEU A 278 2.44 -30.19 27.71
C LEU A 278 2.62 -30.08 29.23
N SER A 279 2.29 -28.96 29.83
CA SER A 279 2.36 -28.79 31.29
C SER A 279 1.40 -29.74 32.03
N SER A 280 0.24 -30.04 31.44
CA SER A 280 -0.71 -30.97 32.02
C SER A 280 -0.29 -32.44 31.94
N GLN A 281 0.51 -32.80 30.95
CA GLN A 281 1.05 -34.16 30.76
C GLN A 281 2.26 -34.44 31.63
N HIS A 282 3.08 -33.44 31.93
CA HIS A 282 4.25 -33.57 32.78
C HIS A 282 3.89 -33.16 34.21
N ASN A 283 3.59 -34.16 35.04
CA ASN A 283 3.25 -34.00 36.47
C ASN A 283 4.45 -33.51 37.34
N SER A 284 5.40 -32.83 36.77
CA SER A 284 6.62 -32.43 37.44
C SER A 284 6.57 -30.93 37.85
N ALA A 285 7.20 -30.66 38.97
CA ALA A 285 7.43 -29.34 39.57
C ALA A 285 8.27 -28.39 38.64
N ASP A 286 8.17 -28.54 37.32
CA ASP A 286 8.91 -27.71 36.37
C ASP A 286 8.16 -26.39 36.10
N ASN A 287 8.58 -25.35 36.79
CA ASN A 287 8.08 -23.98 36.64
C ASN A 287 8.35 -23.39 35.26
N GLY A 288 9.01 -24.11 34.32
CA GLY A 288 9.42 -23.59 33.03
C GLY A 288 8.26 -23.33 32.07
N PHE A 289 7.33 -24.31 31.96
CA PHE A 289 6.13 -24.14 31.13
C PHE A 289 5.25 -23.02 31.66
N GLN A 290 5.10 -22.90 32.98
CA GLN A 290 4.35 -21.80 33.59
C GLN A 290 4.98 -20.43 33.28
N LYS A 291 6.31 -20.35 33.28
CA LYS A 291 7.04 -19.11 32.86
C LYS A 291 6.77 -18.80 31.41
N LEU A 292 6.77 -19.82 30.52
CA LEU A 292 6.48 -19.58 29.09
C LEU A 292 5.04 -19.10 28.90
N VAL A 293 4.05 -19.73 29.56
CA VAL A 293 2.65 -19.28 29.49
C VAL A 293 2.50 -17.85 29.98
N THR A 294 3.17 -17.48 31.08
CA THR A 294 3.18 -16.11 31.58
C THR A 294 3.84 -15.13 30.58
N CYS A 295 4.96 -15.55 29.96
CA CYS A 295 5.64 -14.76 28.94
C CYS A 295 4.76 -14.55 27.70
N VAL A 296 4.09 -15.61 27.23
CA VAL A 296 3.15 -15.55 26.10
C VAL A 296 2.02 -14.58 26.41
N GLY A 297 1.34 -14.73 27.55
CA GLY A 297 0.23 -13.84 27.94
C GLY A 297 0.66 -12.37 28.02
N TYR A 298 1.84 -12.10 28.58
CA TYR A 298 2.39 -10.73 28.61
C TYR A 298 2.59 -10.13 27.20
N HIS A 299 3.08 -10.93 26.24
CA HIS A 299 3.27 -10.45 24.88
C HIS A 299 1.95 -10.34 24.12
N GLU A 300 0.99 -11.23 24.36
CA GLU A 300 -0.37 -11.13 23.80
C GLU A 300 -1.03 -9.82 24.17
N ASP A 301 -1.12 -9.49 25.45
CA ASP A 301 -1.71 -8.23 25.95
C ASP A 301 -1.06 -6.99 25.29
N ARG A 302 0.28 -7.00 25.20
CA ARG A 302 1.01 -5.89 24.56
C ARG A 302 0.73 -5.74 23.06
N LEU A 303 0.65 -6.85 22.33
CA LEU A 303 0.40 -6.85 20.91
C LEU A 303 -1.05 -6.56 20.57
N GLU A 304 -2.01 -7.01 21.37
CA GLU A 304 -3.41 -6.61 21.23
C GLU A 304 -3.57 -5.10 21.29
N GLY A 305 -2.92 -4.44 22.25
CA GLY A 305 -2.87 -2.99 22.31
C GLY A 305 -2.28 -2.35 21.05
N CYS A 306 -1.26 -2.97 20.43
CA CYS A 306 -0.70 -2.52 19.18
C CYS A 306 -1.66 -2.72 18.01
N VAL A 307 -2.39 -3.83 17.94
CA VAL A 307 -3.41 -4.10 16.91
C VAL A 307 -4.50 -3.05 16.95
N VAL A 308 -5.06 -2.81 18.15
CA VAL A 308 -6.09 -1.77 18.34
C VAL A 308 -5.55 -0.41 17.91
N GLY A 309 -4.32 -0.06 18.30
CA GLY A 309 -3.68 1.19 17.90
C GLY A 309 -3.56 1.32 16.38
N VAL A 310 -3.14 0.28 15.68
CA VAL A 310 -3.04 0.28 14.21
C VAL A 310 -4.41 0.40 13.55
N GLU A 311 -5.45 -0.26 14.06
CA GLU A 311 -6.81 -0.13 13.50
C GLU A 311 -7.34 1.30 13.66
N VAL A 312 -7.13 1.93 14.80
CA VAL A 312 -7.47 3.35 15.02
C VAL A 312 -6.73 4.26 14.02
N LEU A 313 -5.44 4.02 13.81
CA LEU A 313 -4.66 4.79 12.83
C LEU A 313 -5.14 4.58 11.40
N LYS A 314 -5.56 3.36 11.03
CA LYS A 314 -6.14 3.06 9.71
C LYS A 314 -7.43 3.84 9.46
N GLU A 315 -8.35 3.85 10.43
CA GLU A 315 -9.59 4.64 10.30
C GLU A 315 -9.28 6.13 10.24
N LYS A 316 -8.38 6.63 11.04
CA LYS A 316 -7.95 8.04 10.99
C LYS A 316 -7.38 8.42 9.61
N VAL A 317 -6.52 7.59 9.02
CA VAL A 317 -5.98 7.81 7.68
C VAL A 317 -7.08 7.77 6.62
N LYS A 318 -8.03 6.86 6.73
CA LYS A 318 -9.19 6.76 5.84
C LYS A 318 -10.05 8.04 5.89
N ASP A 319 -10.31 8.56 7.08
CA ASP A 319 -11.09 9.79 7.26
C ASP A 319 -10.37 11.00 6.65
N ILE A 320 -9.06 11.10 6.82
CA ILE A 320 -8.25 12.16 6.22
C ILE A 320 -8.30 12.08 4.69
N LEU A 321 -8.19 10.88 4.12
CA LEU A 321 -8.29 10.67 2.68
C LEU A 321 -9.66 11.06 2.17
N ASN A 322 -10.73 10.69 2.86
CA ASN A 322 -12.10 11.06 2.51
C ASN A 322 -12.31 12.59 2.57
N MET A 323 -11.82 13.24 3.63
CA MET A 323 -11.88 14.70 3.74
C MET A 323 -11.07 15.39 2.62
N SER A 324 -9.91 14.86 2.27
CA SER A 324 -9.07 15.40 1.21
C SER A 324 -9.73 15.27 -0.16
N THR A 325 -10.39 14.14 -0.45
CA THR A 325 -11.13 13.95 -1.70
C THR A 325 -12.36 14.86 -1.78
N LEU A 326 -13.13 15.00 -0.70
CA LEU A 326 -14.24 15.94 -0.63
C LEU A 326 -13.79 17.38 -0.85
N GLY A 327 -12.67 17.79 -0.25
CA GLY A 327 -12.08 19.11 -0.46
C GLY A 327 -11.70 19.37 -1.92
N LEU A 328 -11.17 18.36 -2.60
CA LEU A 328 -10.85 18.42 -4.04
C LEU A 328 -12.12 18.51 -4.91
N ASP A 329 -13.15 17.72 -4.60
CA ASP A 329 -14.41 17.71 -5.34
C ASP A 329 -15.15 19.04 -5.23
N VAL A 330 -15.24 19.62 -4.03
CA VAL A 330 -15.83 20.95 -3.80
C VAL A 330 -15.10 22.00 -4.63
N ARG A 331 -13.78 21.93 -4.69
CA ARG A 331 -12.99 22.87 -5.47
C ARG A 331 -13.17 22.69 -6.97
N MET A 332 -13.11 21.46 -7.49
CA MET A 332 -13.34 21.19 -8.91
C MET A 332 -14.72 21.74 -9.33
N THR A 333 -15.73 21.58 -8.47
CA THR A 333 -17.06 22.12 -8.69
C THR A 333 -17.03 23.65 -8.76
N HIS A 334 -16.32 24.32 -7.87
CA HIS A 334 -16.20 25.78 -7.88
C HIS A 334 -15.45 26.30 -9.12
N GLU A 335 -14.37 25.65 -9.53
CA GLU A 335 -13.64 25.99 -10.76
C GLU A 335 -14.51 25.75 -12.01
N MET A 336 -15.29 24.65 -12.04
CA MET A 336 -16.24 24.41 -13.12
C MET A 336 -17.32 25.51 -13.20
N LEU A 337 -17.83 25.97 -12.05
CA LEU A 337 -18.78 27.08 -12.00
C LEU A 337 -18.18 28.38 -12.52
N ASP A 338 -16.94 28.71 -12.16
CA ASP A 338 -16.26 29.91 -12.66
C ASP A 338 -16.01 29.81 -14.17
N LEU A 339 -15.55 28.67 -14.67
CA LEU A 339 -15.40 28.42 -16.12
C LEU A 339 -16.73 28.54 -16.84
N ASN A 340 -17.80 27.96 -16.29
CA ASN A 340 -19.13 28.04 -16.87
C ASN A 340 -19.63 29.50 -16.93
N ASN A 341 -19.43 30.27 -15.88
CA ASN A 341 -19.76 31.69 -15.85
C ASN A 341 -18.98 32.48 -16.92
N ARG A 342 -17.68 32.21 -17.07
CA ARG A 342 -16.86 32.81 -18.15
C ARG A 342 -17.37 32.41 -19.53
N MET A 343 -17.72 31.14 -19.74
CA MET A 343 -18.30 30.66 -21.00
C MET A 343 -19.64 31.34 -21.30
N VAL A 344 -20.50 31.55 -20.30
CA VAL A 344 -21.75 32.28 -20.49
C VAL A 344 -21.52 33.73 -20.96
N VAL A 345 -20.56 34.43 -20.34
CA VAL A 345 -20.16 35.79 -20.75
C VAL A 345 -19.60 35.82 -22.18
N LEU A 346 -18.73 34.86 -22.51
CA LEU A 346 -18.17 34.75 -23.87
C LEU A 346 -19.25 34.44 -24.91
N ASN A 347 -20.18 33.54 -24.56
CA ASN A 347 -21.32 33.17 -25.44
C ASN A 347 -22.22 34.37 -25.68
N ASP A 348 -22.50 35.19 -24.66
CA ASP A 348 -23.26 36.45 -24.84
C ASP A 348 -22.57 37.43 -25.79
N ARG A 349 -21.22 37.57 -25.67
CA ARG A 349 -20.44 38.38 -26.61
C ARG A 349 -20.48 37.83 -28.05
N MET A 350 -20.34 36.51 -28.21
CA MET A 350 -20.47 35.85 -29.52
C MET A 350 -21.85 36.02 -30.12
N ILE A 351 -22.90 35.93 -29.34
CA ILE A 351 -24.28 36.16 -29.80
C ILE A 351 -24.44 37.60 -30.28
N LYS A 352 -23.90 38.56 -29.56
CA LYS A 352 -23.92 39.98 -29.97
C LYS A 352 -23.15 40.19 -31.27
N ALA A 353 -21.93 39.63 -31.41
CA ALA A 353 -21.15 39.68 -32.62
C ALA A 353 -21.86 39.04 -33.84
N ASN A 354 -22.46 37.84 -33.63
CA ASN A 354 -23.21 37.16 -34.68
C ASN A 354 -24.45 37.95 -35.12
N LYS A 355 -25.13 38.68 -34.22
CA LYS A 355 -26.20 39.58 -34.61
C LYS A 355 -25.72 40.67 -35.54
N VAL A 356 -24.58 41.28 -35.29
CA VAL A 356 -24.01 42.33 -36.17
C VAL A 356 -23.65 41.73 -37.55
N VAL A 357 -23.01 40.56 -37.57
CA VAL A 357 -22.70 39.88 -38.85
C VAL A 357 -23.97 39.52 -39.61
N THR A 358 -25.00 39.04 -38.94
CA THR A 358 -26.28 38.70 -39.54
C THR A 358 -26.99 39.94 -40.15
N ILE A 359 -26.97 41.06 -39.46
CA ILE A 359 -27.51 42.34 -39.97
C ILE A 359 -26.74 42.82 -41.22
N LEU A 360 -25.41 42.78 -41.14
CA LEU A 360 -24.55 43.17 -42.30
C LEU A 360 -24.84 42.26 -43.50
N THR A 361 -24.92 40.95 -43.33
CA THR A 361 -25.22 40.01 -44.42
C THR A 361 -26.63 40.23 -44.99
N LEU A 362 -27.63 40.51 -44.13
CA LEU A 362 -29.01 40.82 -44.55
C LEU A 362 -29.08 42.14 -45.38
N MET A 363 -28.21 43.12 -45.07
CA MET A 363 -28.13 44.34 -45.86
C MET A 363 -27.41 44.14 -47.19
N TYR A 364 -26.31 43.37 -47.17
CA TYR A 364 -25.42 43.21 -48.35
C TYR A 364 -26.02 42.25 -49.39
N LEU A 365 -26.74 41.20 -48.98
CA LEU A 365 -27.24 40.16 -49.87
C LEU A 365 -28.27 40.64 -50.88
N PRO A 366 -29.30 41.47 -50.53
CA PRO A 366 -30.19 42.03 -51.49
C PRO A 366 -29.47 42.96 -52.50
N ALA A 367 -28.54 43.81 -52.03
CA ALA A 367 -27.80 44.73 -52.88
C ALA A 367 -26.89 43.97 -53.87
N SER A 368 -26.22 42.92 -53.40
CA SER A 368 -25.35 42.04 -54.22
C SER A 368 -26.19 41.29 -55.28
N LEU A 369 -27.34 40.73 -54.90
CA LEU A 369 -28.23 40.05 -55.84
C LEU A 369 -28.74 40.98 -56.94
N MET A 370 -29.16 42.19 -56.58
CA MET A 370 -29.65 43.17 -57.54
C MET A 370 -28.51 43.69 -58.43
N SER A 371 -27.30 43.86 -57.89
CA SER A 371 -26.10 44.19 -58.70
C SER A 371 -25.78 43.11 -59.72
N SER A 372 -25.91 41.82 -59.37
CA SER A 372 -25.69 40.70 -60.29
C SER A 372 -26.73 40.66 -61.41
N ILE A 373 -28.02 40.88 -61.07
CA ILE A 373 -29.09 40.84 -62.07
C ILE A 373 -29.05 42.04 -63.03
N PHE A 374 -28.77 43.21 -62.52
CA PHE A 374 -28.77 44.44 -63.34
C PHE A 374 -27.38 44.81 -63.86
N GLY A 375 -26.26 44.32 -63.27
CA GLY A 375 -24.91 44.66 -63.64
C GLY A 375 -24.52 44.28 -65.08
N MET A 376 -25.17 43.24 -65.60
CA MET A 376 -24.98 42.80 -67.00
C MET A 376 -25.59 43.77 -68.07
N ASN A 377 -26.53 44.64 -67.67
CA ASN A 377 -27.22 45.49 -68.66
C ASN A 377 -27.17 47.01 -68.37
N LEU A 378 -26.61 47.45 -67.27
CA LEU A 378 -26.62 48.85 -66.83
C LEU A 378 -25.45 49.69 -67.49
N PHE A 379 -24.43 49.02 -67.94
CA PHE A 379 -23.27 49.67 -68.58
C PHE A 379 -23.15 49.24 -70.05
N LYS A 380 -23.57 50.05 -70.96
CA LYS A 380 -23.26 49.89 -72.36
C LYS A 380 -22.07 50.78 -72.70
N PHE A 381 -20.99 50.15 -73.08
CA PHE A 381 -19.89 50.85 -73.71
C PHE A 381 -20.30 51.11 -75.18
N ASP A 382 -20.43 52.38 -75.54
CA ASP A 382 -20.73 52.79 -76.92
C ASP A 382 -19.38 52.93 -77.65
N ASP A 383 -19.19 52.12 -78.71
CA ASP A 383 -17.91 52.06 -79.48
C ASP A 383 -17.65 53.32 -80.37
N GLY A 384 -18.23 54.44 -80.02
CA GLY A 384 -18.08 55.72 -80.76
C GLY A 384 -17.21 56.72 -80.00
N THR A 385 -16.06 57.02 -80.51
CA THR A 385 -15.04 58.09 -80.42
C THR A 385 -15.12 59.16 -79.32
N THR A 386 -15.95 59.09 -78.29
CA THR A 386 -15.88 59.97 -77.12
C THR A 386 -16.22 59.18 -75.86
N GLU A 387 -15.22 59.08 -74.92
CA GLU A 387 -15.35 58.42 -73.63
C GLU A 387 -16.36 59.12 -72.69
N GLU A 388 -17.61 59.13 -73.02
CA GLU A 388 -18.68 59.57 -72.08
C GLU A 388 -19.36 58.44 -71.46
N PHE A 389 -19.17 58.28 -70.09
CA PHE A 389 -19.83 57.31 -69.23
C PHE A 389 -21.33 57.66 -69.19
N LYS A 390 -22.17 57.04 -70.05
CA LYS A 390 -23.62 57.24 -70.04
C LYS A 390 -24.27 56.23 -69.03
N VAL A 391 -24.61 56.73 -67.87
CA VAL A 391 -25.42 55.97 -66.89
C VAL A 391 -26.88 55.85 -67.43
N SER A 392 -27.35 54.66 -67.56
CA SER A 392 -28.73 54.39 -68.02
C SER A 392 -29.74 55.14 -67.13
N ARG A 393 -30.70 55.82 -67.79
CA ARG A 393 -31.83 56.52 -67.09
C ARG A 393 -32.67 55.63 -66.26
N GLN A 394 -32.47 54.28 -66.27
CA GLN A 394 -33.16 53.29 -65.54
C GLN A 394 -32.53 52.88 -64.17
N ILE A 395 -31.41 53.54 -63.76
CA ILE A 395 -30.71 53.26 -62.52
C ILE A 395 -31.58 53.43 -61.29
N TRP A 396 -32.61 54.29 -61.37
CA TRP A 396 -33.57 54.46 -60.27
C TRP A 396 -34.39 53.18 -59.97
N ILE A 397 -34.68 52.35 -61.03
CA ILE A 397 -35.38 51.05 -60.86
C ILE A 397 -34.57 50.10 -60.04
N TYR A 398 -33.24 50.06 -60.27
CA TYR A 398 -32.29 49.28 -59.44
C TYR A 398 -32.33 49.72 -57.96
N VAL A 399 -32.29 51.01 -57.69
CA VAL A 399 -32.33 51.55 -56.31
C VAL A 399 -33.63 51.21 -55.64
N VAL A 400 -34.79 51.41 -56.29
CA VAL A 400 -36.11 51.13 -55.75
C VAL A 400 -36.29 49.60 -55.50
N ALA A 401 -35.88 48.75 -56.45
CA ALA A 401 -35.98 47.30 -56.31
C ALA A 401 -35.10 46.79 -55.19
N THR A 402 -33.88 47.35 -55.01
CA THR A 402 -32.99 46.98 -53.88
C THR A 402 -33.58 47.38 -52.53
N ILE A 403 -34.21 48.55 -52.42
CA ILE A 403 -34.86 49.00 -51.18
C ILE A 403 -36.06 48.12 -50.86
N ILE A 404 -36.89 47.80 -51.85
CA ILE A 404 -38.07 46.93 -51.62
C ILE A 404 -37.63 45.53 -51.18
N LEU A 405 -36.64 44.94 -51.86
CA LEU A 405 -36.12 43.62 -51.52
C LEU A 405 -35.45 43.60 -50.11
N GLY A 406 -34.66 44.65 -49.78
CA GLY A 406 -34.10 44.84 -48.45
C GLY A 406 -35.13 44.96 -47.34
N PHE A 407 -36.19 45.74 -47.62
CA PHE A 407 -37.34 45.89 -46.70
C PHE A 407 -38.05 44.52 -46.47
N LEU A 408 -38.31 43.79 -47.56
CA LEU A 408 -38.96 42.47 -47.47
C LEU A 408 -38.11 41.46 -46.68
N THR A 409 -36.81 41.42 -46.93
CA THR A 409 -35.90 40.54 -46.16
C THR A 409 -35.82 40.95 -44.71
N TYR A 410 -35.86 42.25 -44.37
CA TYR A 410 -35.89 42.76 -43.01
C TYR A 410 -37.18 42.37 -42.29
N VAL A 411 -38.36 42.50 -42.96
CA VAL A 411 -39.66 42.13 -42.40
C VAL A 411 -39.71 40.61 -42.13
N ILE A 412 -39.27 39.78 -43.05
CA ILE A 412 -39.19 38.32 -42.88
C ILE A 412 -38.31 37.96 -41.66
N TRP A 413 -37.11 38.57 -41.57
CA TRP A 413 -36.19 38.35 -40.45
C TRP A 413 -36.83 38.83 -39.13
N TYR A 414 -37.47 39.98 -39.08
CA TYR A 414 -38.15 40.52 -37.91
C TYR A 414 -39.27 39.60 -37.44
N LEU A 415 -40.13 39.13 -38.33
CA LEU A 415 -41.18 38.19 -38.02
C LEU A 415 -40.61 36.87 -37.50
N TRP A 416 -39.54 36.36 -38.09
CA TRP A 416 -38.89 35.11 -37.64
C TRP A 416 -38.18 35.25 -36.29
N SER A 417 -37.52 36.37 -36.05
CA SER A 417 -36.88 36.68 -34.77
C SER A 417 -37.92 36.84 -33.63
N HIS A 418 -39.04 37.46 -33.89
CA HIS A 418 -40.14 37.61 -32.92
C HIS A 418 -40.91 36.31 -32.68
N LYS A 419 -41.07 35.46 -33.69
CA LYS A 419 -41.67 34.13 -33.50
C LYS A 419 -40.91 33.31 -32.47
N LYS A 420 -39.58 33.36 -32.43
CA LYS A 420 -38.77 32.70 -31.40
C LYS A 420 -39.01 33.24 -29.98
N GLN A 421 -39.30 34.51 -29.82
CA GLN A 421 -39.66 35.08 -28.51
C GLN A 421 -41.05 34.72 -28.07
N ILE A 422 -42.02 34.63 -29.01
CA ILE A 422 -43.38 34.23 -28.73
C ILE A 422 -43.45 32.76 -28.38
N ILE A 423 -42.72 31.88 -29.09
CA ILE A 423 -42.64 30.44 -28.79
C ILE A 423 -41.96 30.22 -27.43
N ARG A 424 -40.89 30.94 -27.07
CA ARG A 424 -40.31 30.89 -25.73
C ARG A 424 -41.21 31.37 -24.60
N ARG A 425 -42.18 32.30 -24.87
CA ARG A 425 -43.19 32.70 -23.90
C ARG A 425 -44.28 31.67 -23.73
N ILE A 426 -44.67 30.95 -24.80
CA ILE A 426 -45.71 29.93 -24.78
C ILE A 426 -45.16 28.61 -24.18
N PHE A 427 -43.88 28.25 -24.39
CA PHE A 427 -43.22 27.07 -23.85
C PHE A 427 -42.46 27.33 -22.52
N ARG A 428 -42.76 28.38 -21.79
CA ARG A 428 -42.38 28.47 -20.40
C ARG A 428 -43.27 27.51 -19.60
N PHE A 429 -42.86 26.22 -19.52
CA PHE A 429 -43.41 25.28 -18.56
C PHE A 429 -43.30 25.91 -17.16
N PRO A 430 -44.35 25.87 -16.33
CA PRO A 430 -44.26 26.27 -14.95
C PRO A 430 -43.26 25.30 -14.28
N GLU A 431 -42.11 25.82 -13.86
CA GLU A 431 -41.25 25.10 -12.92
C GLU A 431 -42.12 24.72 -11.72
N LEU A 432 -42.33 23.41 -11.58
CA LEU A 432 -42.96 22.79 -10.44
C LEU A 432 -42.27 23.31 -9.17
N ARG A 433 -43.05 24.00 -8.34
CA ARG A 433 -42.71 24.29 -6.94
C ARG A 433 -42.58 22.99 -6.17
N LEU A 434 -41.40 22.38 -6.19
CA LEU A 434 -41.01 21.20 -5.39
C LEU A 434 -39.96 21.56 -4.34
N HIS A 435 -40.03 22.76 -3.78
CA HIS A 435 -39.06 23.16 -2.73
C HIS A 435 -39.67 24.04 -1.65
N GLN A 436 -40.87 23.72 -1.15
CA GLN A 436 -41.43 24.41 0.03
C GLN A 436 -42.18 23.54 1.05
N GLU A 437 -42.17 22.20 0.90
CA GLU A 437 -42.88 21.34 1.89
C GLU A 437 -41.94 20.56 2.86
N THR A 438 -40.62 20.77 2.83
CA THR A 438 -39.70 20.11 3.77
C THR A 438 -39.24 20.98 4.94
N LYS A 439 -39.87 22.13 5.17
CA LYS A 439 -39.51 23.01 6.31
C LYS A 439 -40.56 23.08 7.43
N GLU A 440 -41.70 22.42 7.32
CA GLU A 440 -42.74 22.45 8.38
C GLU A 440 -42.88 21.14 9.19
N VAL A 441 -42.06 20.11 8.94
CA VAL A 441 -42.11 18.85 9.73
C VAL A 441 -40.96 18.74 10.75
N SER A 442 -40.14 19.78 10.96
CA SER A 442 -39.03 19.75 11.91
C SER A 442 -39.17 20.71 13.11
N SER A 443 -40.38 21.13 13.45
CA SER A 443 -40.59 21.98 14.63
C SER A 443 -41.56 21.41 15.70
N ASP A 444 -41.98 20.15 15.58
CA ASP A 444 -42.79 19.46 16.60
C ASP A 444 -42.29 18.03 16.83
N THR A 445 -41.09 17.86 17.37
CA THR A 445 -40.69 16.76 18.30
C THR A 445 -39.45 17.14 19.07
#